data_b93b7a4ec196a8fd2d3a669e311750a1
#
_entry.id   b93b7a4ec196a8fd2d3a669e311750a1
#
_cell.length_a   1.000
_cell.length_b   1.000
_cell.length_c   1.000
_cell.angle_alpha   90.00
_cell.angle_beta   90.00
_cell.angle_gamma   90.00
#
_symmetry.space_group_name_H-M   'P 1'
#
loop_
_entity.id
_entity.type
_entity.pdbx_description
1 polymer ?
#
loop_
_entity_poly.entity_id
_entity_poly.type
_entity_poly.pdbx_seq_one_letter_code
_entity_poly.pdbx_strand_id
1 'polypeptide(L)'
;AFFNERTVLFASYNNHPIDGVVEKLQQIDYHGHTVPFPILRLGNAEKTAEALRTIAKLYDQCIQLPVPEKLLDKNHADRTARAKQLTELLERYERVLDLRERKETIERLLEARSQMNFRFELEAGQLPQVNRELAAYGDIDTADAMALLDRNEGELLRYLYYTSVQYIRRLAEPKYEDLMEIVRSADNDKEKAAAFNKYISEPENLKKLLRVFPIVATTCISAHRLGDPEPSFDMVIMDEASQCNTAMSLVPILRGRSLMLVGDPQQLSPVILLDPADNKALRRKYSVTEEYDYIENSIYKC
;
A
#
# COMPACT_ATOMS: atom_id res chain seq x y z
N ALA A 1 -7.94 0.04 -1.14
CA ALA A 1 -8.69 -0.95 -0.36
C ALA A 1 -10.20 -0.71 -0.49
N PHE A 2 -10.74 0.39 0.05
CA PHE A 2 -12.19 0.60 0.14
C PHE A 2 -12.92 0.64 -1.20
N PHE A 3 -12.40 1.37 -2.19
CA PHE A 3 -13.08 1.53 -3.47
C PHE A 3 -13.18 0.24 -4.29
N ASN A 4 -12.20 -0.63 -4.18
CA ASN A 4 -12.12 -1.87 -4.97
C ASN A 4 -12.28 -3.13 -4.10
N GLU A 5 -12.65 -2.98 -2.82
CA GLU A 5 -12.73 -4.09 -1.85
C GLU A 5 -11.45 -4.93 -1.78
N ARG A 6 -10.29 -4.26 -1.99
CA ARG A 6 -8.98 -4.89 -2.03
C ARG A 6 -8.32 -4.88 -0.65
N THR A 7 -7.56 -5.91 -0.38
CA THR A 7 -6.74 -6.00 0.82
C THR A 7 -5.34 -5.47 0.57
N VAL A 8 -4.80 -4.70 1.53
CA VAL A 8 -3.50 -4.04 1.39
C VAL A 8 -2.62 -4.36 2.60
N LEU A 9 -1.42 -4.83 2.32
CA LEU A 9 -0.35 -4.89 3.29
C LEU A 9 0.58 -3.68 3.09
N PHE A 10 0.60 -2.77 4.05
CA PHE A 10 1.55 -1.67 4.07
C PHE A 10 2.77 -2.08 4.91
N ALA A 11 3.93 -2.09 4.32
CA ALA A 11 5.17 -2.53 4.95
C ALA A 11 6.26 -1.47 4.81
N SER A 12 7.12 -1.35 5.81
CA SER A 12 8.35 -0.54 5.73
C SER A 12 9.45 -1.20 6.56
N TYR A 13 10.68 -0.80 6.30
CA TYR A 13 11.82 -1.21 7.10
C TYR A 13 11.72 -0.69 8.54
N ASN A 14 11.34 0.57 8.70
CA ASN A 14 11.24 1.28 9.98
C ASN A 14 9.80 1.42 10.48
N ASN A 15 9.64 1.63 11.80
CA ASN A 15 8.33 1.87 12.40
C ASN A 15 7.76 3.25 12.04
N HIS A 16 8.59 4.27 11.93
CA HIS A 16 8.17 5.66 11.77
C HIS A 16 7.26 5.90 10.55
N PRO A 17 7.57 5.45 9.32
CA PRO A 17 6.68 5.60 8.18
C PRO A 17 5.33 4.91 8.40
N ILE A 18 5.36 3.74 9.04
CA ILE A 18 4.15 2.95 9.29
C ILE A 18 3.24 3.66 10.31
N ASP A 19 3.82 4.08 11.44
CA ASP A 19 3.08 4.77 12.49
C ASP A 19 2.50 6.09 11.96
N GLY A 20 3.26 6.84 11.14
CA GLY A 20 2.80 8.08 10.50
C GLY A 20 1.61 7.90 9.54
N VAL A 21 1.61 6.82 8.75
CA VAL A 21 0.46 6.49 7.86
C VAL A 21 -0.76 6.10 8.68
N VAL A 22 -0.58 5.25 9.70
CA VAL A 22 -1.69 4.81 10.57
C VAL A 22 -2.31 6.00 11.31
N GLU A 23 -1.48 6.88 11.90
CA GLU A 23 -1.96 8.09 12.59
C GLU A 23 -2.75 9.01 11.66
N LYS A 24 -2.25 9.30 10.46
CA LYS A 24 -2.95 10.12 9.47
C LYS A 24 -4.31 9.54 9.10
N LEU A 25 -4.39 8.23 8.88
CA LEU A 25 -5.65 7.57 8.52
C LEU A 25 -6.64 7.53 9.70
N GLN A 26 -6.15 7.42 10.94
CA GLN A 26 -6.98 7.44 12.14
C GLN A 26 -7.43 8.85 12.56
N GLN A 27 -6.84 9.90 12.00
CA GLN A 27 -7.21 11.30 12.24
C GLN A 27 -8.20 11.86 11.23
N ILE A 28 -8.58 11.08 10.22
CA ILE A 28 -9.58 11.52 9.24
C ILE A 28 -10.89 11.84 9.97
N ASP A 29 -11.41 13.04 9.73
CA ASP A 29 -12.65 13.54 10.35
C ASP A 29 -13.76 13.67 9.31
N TYR A 30 -14.98 13.38 9.75
CA TYR A 30 -16.21 13.60 9.00
C TYR A 30 -17.23 14.31 9.91
N HIS A 31 -17.47 15.59 9.67
CA HIS A 31 -18.40 16.42 10.45
C HIS A 31 -18.15 16.41 11.99
N GLY A 32 -16.91 16.48 12.41
CA GLY A 32 -16.53 16.45 13.82
C GLY A 32 -16.51 15.05 14.44
N HIS A 33 -16.63 14.01 13.63
CA HIS A 33 -16.52 12.63 14.08
C HIS A 33 -15.33 11.95 13.38
N THR A 34 -14.41 11.41 14.15
CA THR A 34 -13.29 10.64 13.62
C THR A 34 -13.80 9.41 12.86
N VAL A 35 -13.34 9.22 11.64
CA VAL A 35 -13.67 8.04 10.83
C VAL A 35 -13.10 6.79 11.51
N PRO A 36 -13.90 5.76 11.84
CA PRO A 36 -13.40 4.53 12.43
C PRO A 36 -12.69 3.67 11.39
N PHE A 37 -11.56 4.16 10.90
CA PHE A 37 -10.85 3.61 9.76
C PHE A 37 -10.33 2.19 10.07
N PRO A 38 -10.71 1.13 9.30
CA PRO A 38 -10.38 -0.25 9.60
C PRO A 38 -8.97 -0.62 9.12
N ILE A 39 -7.98 -0.08 9.81
CA ILE A 39 -6.56 -0.41 9.65
C ILE A 39 -6.02 -1.00 10.94
N LEU A 40 -5.17 -2.03 10.83
CA LEU A 40 -4.48 -2.61 11.97
C LEU A 40 -2.97 -2.39 11.86
N ARG A 41 -2.38 -1.82 12.91
CA ARG A 41 -0.95 -1.72 13.10
C ARG A 41 -0.45 -2.94 13.88
N LEU A 42 0.15 -3.90 13.17
CA LEU A 42 0.71 -5.12 13.77
C LEU A 42 2.24 -5.02 13.86
N GLY A 43 2.83 -5.78 14.78
CA GLY A 43 4.28 -5.71 15.00
C GLY A 43 4.76 -6.60 16.13
N ASN A 44 5.55 -6.04 17.06
CA ASN A 44 5.92 -6.72 18.30
C ASN A 44 4.70 -6.94 19.21
N ALA A 45 4.90 -7.55 20.38
CA ALA A 45 3.81 -7.84 21.32
C ALA A 45 3.06 -6.57 21.78
N GLU A 46 3.77 -5.47 21.98
CA GLU A 46 3.21 -4.18 22.37
C GLU A 46 2.30 -3.61 21.28
N LYS A 47 2.78 -3.54 20.03
CA LYS A 47 1.99 -3.04 18.89
C LYS A 47 0.78 -3.94 18.61
N THR A 48 0.92 -5.25 18.77
CA THR A 48 -0.20 -6.17 18.64
C THR A 48 -1.24 -5.97 19.73
N ALA A 49 -0.82 -5.74 20.98
CA ALA A 49 -1.74 -5.42 22.08
C ALA A 49 -2.45 -4.08 21.86
N GLU A 50 -1.76 -3.05 21.34
CA GLU A 50 -2.38 -1.78 20.93
C GLU A 50 -3.44 -2.00 19.85
N ALA A 51 -3.16 -2.86 18.85
CA ALA A 51 -4.12 -3.20 17.82
C ALA A 51 -5.37 -3.89 18.41
N LEU A 52 -5.24 -4.79 19.36
CA LEU A 52 -6.37 -5.42 20.04
C LEU A 52 -7.20 -4.40 20.83
N ARG A 53 -6.57 -3.48 21.52
CA ARG A 53 -7.28 -2.35 22.19
C ARG A 53 -8.01 -1.48 21.16
N THR A 54 -7.41 -1.25 20.00
CA THR A 54 -8.04 -0.50 18.90
C THR A 54 -9.26 -1.23 18.36
N ILE A 55 -9.19 -2.56 18.18
CA ILE A 55 -10.34 -3.37 17.75
C ILE A 55 -11.49 -3.24 18.75
N ALA A 56 -11.22 -3.38 20.05
CA ALA A 56 -12.24 -3.24 21.10
C ALA A 56 -12.89 -1.85 21.05
N LYS A 57 -12.08 -0.79 21.02
CA LYS A 57 -12.56 0.60 20.98
C LYS A 57 -13.43 0.87 19.74
N LEU A 58 -12.96 0.46 18.56
CA LEU A 58 -13.72 0.64 17.32
C LEU A 58 -15.04 -0.14 17.33
N TYR A 59 -15.03 -1.36 17.83
CA TYR A 59 -16.25 -2.16 17.97
C TYR A 59 -17.28 -1.47 18.87
N ASP A 60 -16.89 -1.04 20.06
CA ASP A 60 -17.78 -0.39 21.02
C ASP A 60 -18.34 0.94 20.47
N GLN A 61 -17.54 1.68 19.70
CA GLN A 61 -17.97 2.90 19.02
C GLN A 61 -18.97 2.64 17.89
N CYS A 62 -18.76 1.59 17.10
CA CYS A 62 -19.50 1.37 15.87
C CYS A 62 -20.78 0.55 16.03
N ILE A 63 -20.85 -0.31 17.06
CA ILE A 63 -21.97 -1.27 17.20
C ILE A 63 -23.33 -0.58 17.35
N GLN A 64 -23.37 0.61 17.95
CA GLN A 64 -24.58 1.39 18.20
C GLN A 64 -24.90 2.38 17.07
N LEU A 65 -23.97 2.61 16.14
CA LEU A 65 -24.20 3.60 15.09
C LEU A 65 -25.14 3.08 14.02
N PRO A 66 -26.16 3.86 13.62
CA PRO A 66 -27.05 3.47 12.53
C PRO A 66 -26.28 3.50 11.20
N VAL A 67 -26.40 2.44 10.38
CA VAL A 67 -25.88 2.41 9.02
C VAL A 67 -27.05 2.51 8.04
N PRO A 68 -27.14 3.57 7.25
CA PRO A 68 -28.20 3.73 6.26
C PRO A 68 -27.89 2.86 5.03
N GLU A 69 -28.41 1.62 4.98
CA GLU A 69 -28.17 0.64 3.90
C GLU A 69 -28.46 1.21 2.51
N LYS A 70 -29.61 1.90 2.33
CA LYS A 70 -29.97 2.53 1.05
C LYS A 70 -28.94 3.57 0.58
N LEU A 71 -28.26 4.23 1.51
CA LEU A 71 -27.20 5.20 1.19
C LEU A 71 -25.93 4.48 0.70
N LEU A 72 -25.62 3.33 1.27
CA LEU A 72 -24.49 2.51 0.85
C LEU A 72 -24.68 1.94 -0.55
N ASP A 73 -25.87 1.44 -0.88
CA ASP A 73 -26.20 0.93 -2.22
C ASP A 73 -26.07 2.01 -3.29
N LYS A 74 -26.61 3.21 -3.03
CA LYS A 74 -26.45 4.36 -3.93
C LYS A 74 -24.97 4.75 -4.07
N ASN A 75 -24.22 4.79 -2.97
CA ASN A 75 -22.81 5.10 -2.99
C ASN A 75 -21.99 4.03 -3.74
N HIS A 76 -22.42 2.78 -3.77
CA HIS A 76 -21.77 1.73 -4.56
C HIS A 76 -21.83 1.99 -6.06
N ALA A 77 -22.98 2.40 -6.59
CA ALA A 77 -23.16 2.72 -8.02
C ALA A 77 -22.34 3.97 -8.40
N ASP A 78 -22.45 5.04 -7.61
CA ASP A 78 -21.69 6.29 -7.82
C ASP A 78 -20.17 6.07 -7.72
N ARG A 79 -19.73 5.18 -6.83
CA ARG A 79 -18.34 4.77 -6.67
C ARG A 79 -17.76 4.15 -7.93
N THR A 80 -18.47 3.20 -8.54
CA THR A 80 -17.99 2.52 -9.75
C THR A 80 -17.81 3.50 -10.89
N ALA A 81 -18.77 4.43 -11.06
CA ALA A 81 -18.67 5.47 -12.08
C ALA A 81 -17.47 6.40 -11.84
N ARG A 82 -17.22 6.80 -10.59
CA ARG A 82 -16.10 7.69 -10.23
C ARG A 82 -14.75 6.99 -10.31
N ALA A 83 -14.66 5.73 -9.85
CA ALA A 83 -13.45 4.94 -10.00
C ALA A 83 -13.06 4.82 -11.49
N LYS A 84 -14.04 4.62 -12.37
CA LYS A 84 -13.83 4.60 -13.81
C LYS A 84 -13.31 5.94 -14.33
N GLN A 85 -13.95 7.06 -13.96
CA GLN A 85 -13.50 8.40 -14.36
C GLN A 85 -12.08 8.71 -13.90
N LEU A 86 -11.75 8.36 -12.66
CA LEU A 86 -10.40 8.53 -12.11
C LEU A 86 -9.38 7.66 -12.86
N THR A 87 -9.72 6.41 -13.13
CA THR A 87 -8.84 5.50 -13.89
C THR A 87 -8.58 6.07 -15.29
N GLU A 88 -9.62 6.47 -16.02
CA GLU A 88 -9.49 7.07 -17.34
C GLU A 88 -8.65 8.35 -17.34
N LEU A 89 -8.78 9.18 -16.30
CA LEU A 89 -7.95 10.38 -16.15
C LEU A 89 -6.49 10.04 -15.89
N LEU A 90 -6.22 9.09 -14.97
CA LEU A 90 -4.87 8.67 -14.64
C LEU A 90 -4.17 7.99 -15.81
N GLU A 91 -4.85 7.14 -16.57
CA GLU A 91 -4.31 6.53 -17.80
C GLU A 91 -3.96 7.59 -18.86
N ARG A 92 -4.81 8.61 -19.02
CA ARG A 92 -4.51 9.74 -19.89
C ARG A 92 -3.31 10.54 -19.39
N TYR A 93 -3.23 10.80 -18.11
CA TYR A 93 -2.12 11.53 -17.50
C TYR A 93 -0.80 10.76 -17.65
N GLU A 94 -0.79 9.47 -17.36
CA GLU A 94 0.37 8.59 -17.56
C GLU A 94 0.85 8.65 -19.03
N ARG A 95 -0.08 8.54 -19.98
CA ARG A 95 0.26 8.63 -21.40
C ARG A 95 0.84 10.01 -21.79
N VAL A 96 0.34 11.08 -21.20
CA VAL A 96 0.89 12.44 -21.41
C VAL A 96 2.31 12.55 -20.86
N LEU A 97 2.57 11.97 -19.68
CA LEU A 97 3.91 11.95 -19.10
C LEU A 97 4.90 11.20 -19.99
N ASP A 98 4.55 9.98 -20.44
CA ASP A 98 5.37 9.19 -21.35
C ASP A 98 5.70 9.95 -22.64
N LEU A 99 4.71 10.62 -23.22
CA LEU A 99 4.90 11.40 -24.44
C LEU A 99 5.76 12.66 -24.21
N ARG A 100 5.65 13.31 -23.05
CA ARG A 100 6.50 14.45 -22.66
C ARG A 100 7.95 14.00 -22.48
N GLU A 101 8.17 12.91 -21.75
CA GLU A 101 9.52 12.33 -21.55
C GLU A 101 10.16 11.93 -22.89
N ARG A 102 9.37 11.29 -23.75
CA ARG A 102 9.84 10.91 -25.10
C ARG A 102 10.17 12.12 -25.95
N LYS A 103 9.34 13.17 -25.92
CA LYS A 103 9.60 14.43 -26.62
C LYS A 103 10.89 15.07 -26.12
N GLU A 104 11.07 15.20 -24.81
CA GLU A 104 12.25 15.79 -24.19
C GLU A 104 13.52 15.01 -24.55
N THR A 105 13.44 13.68 -24.57
CA THR A 105 14.55 12.82 -24.99
C THR A 105 14.94 13.07 -26.46
N ILE A 106 13.95 13.17 -27.36
CA ILE A 106 14.20 13.45 -28.78
C ILE A 106 14.81 14.87 -28.93
N GLU A 107 14.27 15.87 -28.21
CA GLU A 107 14.77 17.25 -28.26
C GLU A 107 16.21 17.34 -27.75
N ARG A 108 16.55 16.68 -26.63
CA ARG A 108 17.94 16.59 -26.12
C ARG A 108 18.89 15.94 -27.13
N LEU A 109 18.45 14.88 -27.81
CA LEU A 109 19.23 14.23 -28.87
C LEU A 109 19.44 15.17 -30.06
N LEU A 110 18.46 15.99 -30.43
CA LEU A 110 18.56 17.00 -31.48
C LEU A 110 19.53 18.14 -31.10
N GLU A 111 19.56 18.56 -29.85
CA GLU A 111 20.46 19.60 -29.34
C GLU A 111 21.90 19.12 -29.25
N ALA A 112 22.12 17.85 -28.87
CA ALA A 112 23.48 17.27 -28.67
C ALA A 112 24.35 17.16 -29.92
N ARG A 113 23.85 17.45 -31.11
CA ARG A 113 24.47 17.64 -32.45
C ARG A 113 25.79 16.92 -32.79
N SER A 114 26.22 15.94 -32.08
CA SER A 114 27.48 15.25 -32.31
C SER A 114 27.24 13.84 -32.86
N GLN A 115 27.39 13.70 -34.15
CA GLN A 115 27.34 12.50 -34.99
C GLN A 115 25.94 12.12 -35.47
N MET A 116 25.62 12.56 -36.70
CA MET A 116 24.53 12.05 -37.51
C MET A 116 24.71 10.56 -37.76
N ASN A 117 23.88 9.74 -37.15
CA ASN A 117 23.74 8.34 -37.51
C ASN A 117 22.27 8.05 -37.87
N PHE A 118 22.02 6.97 -38.59
CA PHE A 118 20.70 6.56 -39.07
C PHE A 118 19.64 6.50 -37.93
N ARG A 119 20.05 6.13 -36.73
CA ARG A 119 19.17 6.06 -35.56
C ARG A 119 18.67 7.44 -35.12
N PHE A 120 19.51 8.47 -35.25
CA PHE A 120 19.15 9.85 -34.99
C PHE A 120 18.06 10.38 -35.92
N GLU A 121 18.17 10.11 -37.23
CA GLU A 121 17.16 10.53 -38.22
C GLU A 121 15.81 9.84 -37.98
N LEU A 122 15.83 8.59 -37.56
CA LEU A 122 14.64 7.81 -37.27
C LEU A 122 13.91 8.32 -36.04
N GLU A 123 14.64 8.64 -34.97
CA GLU A 123 14.08 9.20 -33.74
C GLU A 123 13.59 10.65 -33.95
N ALA A 124 14.36 11.48 -34.63
CA ALA A 124 13.96 12.84 -35.00
C ALA A 124 12.68 12.88 -35.84
N GLY A 125 12.51 11.92 -36.75
CA GLY A 125 11.30 11.77 -37.57
C GLY A 125 10.03 11.45 -36.75
N GLN A 126 10.15 11.01 -35.50
CA GLN A 126 9.00 10.71 -34.63
C GLN A 126 8.46 11.95 -33.91
N LEU A 127 9.22 13.04 -33.80
CA LEU A 127 8.82 14.25 -33.09
C LEU A 127 7.46 14.84 -33.55
N PRO A 128 7.16 14.93 -34.88
CA PRO A 128 5.86 15.42 -35.34
C PRO A 128 4.70 14.52 -34.94
N GLN A 129 4.93 13.21 -34.81
CA GLN A 129 3.92 12.27 -34.33
C GLN A 129 3.67 12.45 -32.85
N VAL A 130 4.72 12.50 -32.04
CA VAL A 130 4.63 12.73 -30.58
C VAL A 130 3.91 14.04 -30.28
N ASN A 131 4.22 15.12 -31.00
CA ASN A 131 3.52 16.40 -30.83
C ASN A 131 2.03 16.32 -31.21
N ARG A 132 1.67 15.56 -32.22
CA ARG A 132 0.25 15.34 -32.59
C ARG A 132 -0.49 14.53 -31.52
N GLU A 133 0.14 13.49 -30.99
CA GLU A 133 -0.45 12.69 -29.93
C GLU A 133 -0.63 13.53 -28.65
N LEU A 134 0.36 14.33 -28.24
CA LEU A 134 0.23 15.26 -27.11
C LEU A 134 -0.93 16.25 -27.31
N ALA A 135 -1.04 16.83 -28.49
CA ALA A 135 -2.13 17.77 -28.80
C ALA A 135 -3.52 17.09 -28.73
N ALA A 136 -3.61 15.79 -29.07
CA ALA A 136 -4.86 15.04 -28.99
C ALA A 136 -5.29 14.72 -27.54
N TYR A 137 -4.34 14.51 -26.63
CA TYR A 137 -4.64 14.28 -25.21
C TYR A 137 -4.98 15.56 -24.44
N GLY A 138 -4.57 16.71 -24.95
CA GLY A 138 -4.70 18.00 -24.28
C GLY A 138 -3.68 18.19 -23.16
N ASP A 139 -3.71 19.37 -22.55
CA ASP A 139 -2.80 19.72 -21.46
C ASP A 139 -3.39 19.24 -20.14
N ILE A 140 -3.03 18.02 -19.73
CA ILE A 140 -3.40 17.42 -18.45
C ILE A 140 -2.19 17.51 -17.53
N ASP A 141 -2.40 18.05 -16.33
CA ASP A 141 -1.38 18.15 -15.31
C ASP A 141 -1.79 17.49 -13.98
N THR A 142 -0.90 17.52 -13.00
CA THR A 142 -1.15 17.00 -11.66
C THR A 142 -2.31 17.74 -10.98
N ALA A 143 -2.49 19.04 -11.27
CA ALA A 143 -3.54 19.84 -10.68
C ALA A 143 -4.94 19.38 -11.14
N ASP A 144 -5.07 18.93 -12.40
CA ASP A 144 -6.33 18.38 -12.91
C ASP A 144 -6.74 17.10 -12.16
N ALA A 145 -5.77 16.21 -11.91
CA ALA A 145 -6.00 14.99 -11.15
C ALA A 145 -6.37 15.31 -9.70
N MET A 146 -5.67 16.23 -9.06
CA MET A 146 -5.98 16.70 -7.70
C MET A 146 -7.34 17.36 -7.63
N ALA A 147 -7.68 18.25 -8.58
CA ALA A 147 -8.98 18.91 -8.64
C ALA A 147 -10.16 17.92 -8.79
N LEU A 148 -9.95 16.79 -9.48
CA LEU A 148 -10.96 15.75 -9.58
C LEU A 148 -11.19 15.04 -8.22
N LEU A 149 -10.11 14.83 -7.45
CA LEU A 149 -10.19 14.26 -6.10
C LEU A 149 -10.86 15.23 -5.13
N ASP A 150 -10.47 16.50 -5.15
CA ASP A 150 -10.95 17.53 -4.22
C ASP A 150 -12.45 17.87 -4.42
N ARG A 151 -12.95 17.85 -5.64
CA ARG A 151 -14.37 18.16 -5.95
C ARG A 151 -15.38 17.29 -5.21
N ASN A 152 -14.97 16.15 -4.67
CA ASN A 152 -15.86 15.16 -4.05
C ASN A 152 -15.46 14.78 -2.63
N GLU A 153 -14.64 15.59 -1.97
CA GLU A 153 -14.11 15.27 -0.63
C GLU A 153 -15.22 14.93 0.38
N GLY A 154 -16.26 15.74 0.49
CA GLY A 154 -17.36 15.49 1.45
C GLY A 154 -18.12 14.18 1.19
N GLU A 155 -18.30 13.77 -0.07
CA GLU A 155 -18.93 12.51 -0.42
C GLU A 155 -17.99 11.33 -0.20
N LEU A 156 -16.70 11.51 -0.46
CA LEU A 156 -15.67 10.52 -0.16
C LEU A 156 -15.58 10.27 1.34
N LEU A 157 -15.51 11.32 2.16
CA LEU A 157 -15.45 11.22 3.62
C LEU A 157 -16.72 10.56 4.18
N ARG A 158 -17.89 10.92 3.67
CA ARG A 158 -19.15 10.25 4.02
C ARG A 158 -19.11 8.75 3.70
N TYR A 159 -18.64 8.41 2.51
CA TYR A 159 -18.49 7.02 2.09
C TYR A 159 -17.53 6.27 3.00
N LEU A 160 -16.35 6.85 3.27
CA LEU A 160 -15.35 6.26 4.17
C LEU A 160 -15.92 6.03 5.56
N TYR A 161 -16.63 7.00 6.12
CA TYR A 161 -17.23 6.90 7.45
C TYR A 161 -18.21 5.73 7.56
N TYR A 162 -19.23 5.71 6.73
CA TYR A 162 -20.27 4.66 6.81
C TYR A 162 -19.76 3.28 6.39
N THR A 163 -18.87 3.21 5.42
CA THR A 163 -18.27 1.94 5.02
C THR A 163 -17.36 1.42 6.15
N SER A 164 -16.57 2.27 6.79
CA SER A 164 -15.75 1.88 7.94
C SER A 164 -16.61 1.35 9.08
N VAL A 165 -17.69 2.04 9.44
CA VAL A 165 -18.66 1.56 10.44
C VAL A 165 -19.22 0.19 10.05
N GLN A 166 -19.60 -0.01 8.80
CA GLN A 166 -20.14 -1.29 8.32
C GLN A 166 -19.09 -2.42 8.44
N TYR A 167 -17.83 -2.15 8.07
CA TYR A 167 -16.75 -3.14 8.22
C TYR A 167 -16.55 -3.55 9.68
N ILE A 168 -16.47 -2.59 10.60
CA ILE A 168 -16.26 -2.86 12.03
C ILE A 168 -17.45 -3.60 12.65
N ARG A 169 -18.69 -3.26 12.27
CA ARG A 169 -19.89 -3.94 12.77
C ARG A 169 -19.95 -5.42 12.43
N ARG A 170 -19.24 -5.88 11.40
CA ARG A 170 -19.11 -7.31 11.08
C ARG A 170 -18.55 -8.13 12.25
N LEU A 171 -17.79 -7.51 13.16
CA LEU A 171 -17.28 -8.18 14.35
C LEU A 171 -18.39 -8.73 15.27
N ALA A 172 -19.63 -8.27 15.12
CA ALA A 172 -20.79 -8.81 15.84
C ALA A 172 -21.30 -10.16 15.25
N GLU A 173 -20.84 -10.54 14.06
CA GLU A 173 -21.23 -11.82 13.45
C GLU A 173 -20.61 -13.01 14.19
N PRO A 174 -21.32 -14.14 14.35
CA PRO A 174 -20.85 -15.30 15.12
C PRO A 174 -19.48 -15.86 14.67
N LYS A 175 -19.14 -15.71 13.40
CA LYS A 175 -17.85 -16.17 12.85
C LYS A 175 -16.62 -15.44 13.40
N TYR A 176 -16.80 -14.32 14.13
CA TYR A 176 -15.75 -13.53 14.76
C TYR A 176 -15.69 -13.71 16.28
N GLU A 177 -16.48 -14.63 16.85
CA GLU A 177 -16.55 -14.85 18.29
C GLU A 177 -15.17 -15.20 18.86
N ASP A 178 -14.44 -16.13 18.24
CA ASP A 178 -13.06 -16.50 18.64
C ASP A 178 -12.12 -15.29 18.70
N LEU A 179 -12.21 -14.39 17.70
CA LEU A 179 -11.42 -13.17 17.69
C LEU A 179 -11.82 -12.24 18.84
N MET A 180 -13.12 -12.06 19.06
CA MET A 180 -13.62 -11.16 20.08
C MET A 180 -13.36 -11.70 21.52
N GLU A 181 -13.27 -13.02 21.70
CA GLU A 181 -12.81 -13.62 22.94
C GLU A 181 -11.36 -13.22 23.22
N ILE A 182 -10.45 -13.32 22.23
CA ILE A 182 -9.06 -12.90 22.40
C ILE A 182 -9.00 -11.38 22.73
N VAL A 183 -9.75 -10.56 22.02
CA VAL A 183 -9.79 -9.10 22.20
C VAL A 183 -10.23 -8.74 23.63
N ARG A 184 -11.23 -9.45 24.17
CA ARG A 184 -11.86 -9.19 25.47
C ARG A 184 -11.27 -9.99 26.64
N SER A 185 -10.34 -10.92 26.38
CA SER A 185 -9.74 -11.72 27.45
C SER A 185 -9.15 -10.82 28.53
N ALA A 186 -9.05 -11.34 29.75
CA ALA A 186 -8.43 -10.68 30.88
C ALA A 186 -6.90 -10.89 30.94
N ASP A 187 -6.34 -11.60 29.95
CA ASP A 187 -4.93 -11.93 29.88
C ASP A 187 -4.05 -10.68 29.75
N ASN A 188 -2.77 -10.83 30.09
CA ASN A 188 -1.81 -9.76 29.88
C ASN A 188 -1.51 -9.53 28.40
N ASP A 189 -0.94 -8.36 28.07
CA ASP A 189 -0.67 -7.94 26.69
C ASP A 189 0.18 -8.95 25.88
N LYS A 190 1.12 -9.67 26.52
CA LYS A 190 1.97 -10.65 25.84
C LYS A 190 1.18 -11.91 25.48
N GLU A 191 0.35 -12.39 26.40
CA GLU A 191 -0.51 -13.56 26.18
C GLU A 191 -1.56 -13.27 25.12
N LYS A 192 -2.23 -12.12 25.17
CA LYS A 192 -3.15 -11.66 24.12
C LYS A 192 -2.48 -11.58 22.76
N ALA A 193 -1.30 -10.95 22.69
CA ALA A 193 -0.55 -10.85 21.45
C ALA A 193 -0.15 -12.24 20.90
N ALA A 194 0.24 -13.17 21.77
CA ALA A 194 0.57 -14.54 21.36
C ALA A 194 -0.67 -15.30 20.84
N ALA A 195 -1.80 -15.21 21.54
CA ALA A 195 -3.07 -15.80 21.10
C ALA A 195 -3.53 -15.22 19.75
N PHE A 196 -3.46 -13.90 19.60
CA PHE A 196 -3.81 -13.24 18.34
C PHE A 196 -2.88 -13.65 17.19
N ASN A 197 -1.56 -13.69 17.41
CA ASN A 197 -0.62 -14.12 16.39
C ASN A 197 -0.88 -15.58 15.96
N LYS A 198 -1.21 -16.45 16.92
CA LYS A 198 -1.64 -17.83 16.62
C LYS A 198 -2.94 -17.84 15.82
N TYR A 199 -3.92 -17.01 16.17
CA TYR A 199 -5.18 -16.90 15.45
C TYR A 199 -4.97 -16.49 13.98
N ILE A 200 -4.18 -15.45 13.72
CA ILE A 200 -3.93 -14.95 12.36
C ILE A 200 -2.92 -15.77 11.56
N SER A 201 -2.18 -16.69 12.19
CA SER A 201 -1.32 -17.63 11.45
C SER A 201 -2.13 -18.65 10.65
N GLU A 202 -3.39 -18.90 11.03
CA GLU A 202 -4.30 -19.74 10.28
C GLU A 202 -4.87 -18.96 9.08
N PRO A 203 -4.70 -19.45 7.82
CA PRO A 203 -5.10 -18.72 6.61
C PRO A 203 -6.57 -18.30 6.60
N GLU A 204 -7.47 -19.14 7.09
CA GLU A 204 -8.90 -18.84 7.12
C GLU A 204 -9.24 -17.73 8.13
N ASN A 205 -8.53 -17.67 9.26
CA ASN A 205 -8.72 -16.62 10.24
C ASN A 205 -8.14 -15.28 9.76
N LEU A 206 -6.99 -15.31 9.08
CA LEU A 206 -6.45 -14.13 8.42
C LEU A 206 -7.44 -13.59 7.37
N LYS A 207 -8.00 -14.44 6.52
CA LYS A 207 -9.04 -14.04 5.56
C LYS A 207 -10.26 -13.42 6.23
N LYS A 208 -10.72 -13.99 7.36
CA LYS A 208 -11.82 -13.41 8.15
C LYS A 208 -11.43 -12.02 8.66
N LEU A 209 -10.25 -11.88 9.26
CA LEU A 209 -9.75 -10.60 9.76
C LEU A 209 -9.70 -9.53 8.65
N LEU A 210 -9.20 -9.87 7.47
CA LEU A 210 -9.08 -8.97 6.33
C LEU A 210 -10.44 -8.52 5.75
N ARG A 211 -11.52 -9.23 6.04
CA ARG A 211 -12.89 -8.77 5.71
C ARG A 211 -13.38 -7.64 6.61
N VAL A 212 -12.77 -7.46 7.78
CA VAL A 212 -13.08 -6.37 8.70
C VAL A 212 -12.01 -5.29 8.62
N PHE A 213 -10.76 -5.68 8.62
CA PHE A 213 -9.59 -4.81 8.54
C PHE A 213 -8.82 -5.07 7.25
N PRO A 214 -9.28 -4.51 6.12
CA PRO A 214 -8.67 -4.78 4.81
C PRO A 214 -7.27 -4.18 4.67
N ILE A 215 -6.83 -3.35 5.60
CA ILE A 215 -5.49 -2.77 5.60
C ILE A 215 -4.76 -3.21 6.86
N VAL A 216 -3.60 -3.82 6.64
CA VAL A 216 -2.66 -4.17 7.70
C VAL A 216 -1.36 -3.42 7.48
N ALA A 217 -0.86 -2.78 8.51
CA ALA A 217 0.40 -2.04 8.51
C ALA A 217 1.40 -2.70 9.46
N THR A 218 2.60 -3.03 8.97
CA THR A 218 3.61 -3.73 9.77
C THR A 218 5.02 -3.50 9.24
N THR A 219 6.06 -3.81 10.05
CA THR A 219 7.43 -3.80 9.52
C THR A 219 7.68 -5.03 8.63
N CYS A 220 8.63 -4.90 7.69
CA CYS A 220 8.99 -6.01 6.80
C CYS A 220 9.29 -7.29 7.58
N ILE A 221 10.09 -7.19 8.65
CA ILE A 221 10.40 -8.35 9.50
C ILE A 221 9.13 -8.90 10.16
N SER A 222 8.28 -8.05 10.73
CA SER A 222 7.10 -8.52 11.49
C SER A 222 6.02 -9.15 10.60
N ALA A 223 6.07 -8.94 9.29
CA ALA A 223 5.14 -9.52 8.33
C ALA A 223 5.14 -11.06 8.36
N HIS A 224 6.22 -11.72 8.85
CA HIS A 224 6.25 -13.18 9.02
C HIS A 224 5.15 -13.71 9.95
N ARG A 225 4.61 -12.88 10.84
CA ARG A 225 3.53 -13.23 11.78
C ARG A 225 2.16 -13.34 11.15
N LEU A 226 2.03 -12.91 9.89
CA LEU A 226 0.78 -12.99 9.13
C LEU A 226 0.55 -14.39 8.50
N GLY A 227 1.10 -15.43 9.07
CA GLY A 227 1.01 -16.81 8.58
C GLY A 227 2.03 -17.13 7.50
N ASP A 228 1.73 -18.17 6.72
CA ASP A 228 2.60 -18.68 5.68
C ASP A 228 2.87 -17.62 4.58
N PRO A 229 4.01 -17.71 3.86
CA PRO A 229 4.37 -16.79 2.80
C PRO A 229 3.55 -17.04 1.51
N GLU A 230 2.23 -16.91 1.62
CA GLU A 230 1.28 -17.07 0.52
C GLU A 230 0.57 -15.75 0.21
N PRO A 231 0.12 -15.53 -1.05
CA PRO A 231 -0.55 -14.29 -1.47
C PRO A 231 -1.92 -14.11 -0.81
N SER A 232 -1.93 -13.61 0.43
CA SER A 232 -3.14 -13.33 1.21
C SER A 232 -3.69 -11.92 1.00
N PHE A 233 -2.86 -11.00 0.47
CA PHE A 233 -3.22 -9.63 0.16
C PHE A 233 -3.28 -9.39 -1.35
N ASP A 234 -4.18 -8.52 -1.77
CA ASP A 234 -4.25 -8.12 -3.19
C ASP A 234 -3.08 -7.23 -3.59
N MET A 235 -2.57 -6.41 -2.65
CA MET A 235 -1.45 -5.51 -2.88
C MET A 235 -0.55 -5.41 -1.65
N VAL A 236 0.75 -5.39 -1.89
CA VAL A 236 1.76 -4.98 -0.91
C VAL A 236 2.29 -3.61 -1.32
N ILE A 237 2.26 -2.66 -0.41
CA ILE A 237 2.89 -1.35 -0.56
C ILE A 237 4.10 -1.34 0.36
N MET A 238 5.29 -1.20 -0.20
CA MET A 238 6.52 -1.07 0.58
C MET A 238 7.02 0.37 0.51
N ASP A 239 6.99 1.04 1.65
CA ASP A 239 7.52 2.38 1.80
C ASP A 239 8.98 2.33 2.26
N GLU A 240 9.76 3.36 1.91
CA GLU A 240 11.21 3.41 2.11
C GLU A 240 11.93 2.18 1.51
N ALA A 241 11.48 1.74 0.34
CA ALA A 241 12.00 0.54 -0.31
C ALA A 241 13.49 0.66 -0.69
N SER A 242 14.01 1.88 -0.88
CA SER A 242 15.43 2.15 -1.08
C SER A 242 16.30 1.76 0.13
N GLN A 243 15.72 1.75 1.34
CA GLN A 243 16.39 1.35 2.58
C GLN A 243 16.20 -0.14 2.93
N CYS A 244 15.34 -0.85 2.19
CA CYS A 244 15.06 -2.27 2.42
C CYS A 244 16.04 -3.15 1.62
N ASN A 245 16.77 -4.03 2.30
CA ASN A 245 17.51 -5.07 1.59
C ASN A 245 16.57 -6.14 1.02
N THR A 246 17.02 -6.83 -0.02
CA THR A 246 16.25 -7.81 -0.76
C THR A 246 15.69 -8.93 0.14
N ALA A 247 16.52 -9.46 1.05
CA ALA A 247 16.10 -10.60 1.88
C ALA A 247 14.94 -10.27 2.83
N MET A 248 14.98 -9.08 3.47
CA MET A 248 13.90 -8.63 4.35
C MET A 248 12.64 -8.27 3.57
N SER A 249 12.80 -7.78 2.36
CA SER A 249 11.70 -7.40 1.47
C SER A 249 10.89 -8.60 0.98
N LEU A 250 11.52 -9.76 0.81
CA LEU A 250 10.81 -10.99 0.42
C LEU A 250 9.70 -11.38 1.40
N VAL A 251 9.87 -11.06 2.69
CA VAL A 251 8.88 -11.43 3.72
C VAL A 251 7.50 -10.83 3.43
N PRO A 252 7.33 -9.51 3.22
CA PRO A 252 6.04 -8.95 2.82
C PRO A 252 5.68 -9.23 1.36
N ILE A 253 6.64 -9.25 0.41
CA ILE A 253 6.37 -9.42 -1.02
C ILE A 253 5.64 -10.73 -1.31
N LEU A 254 6.07 -11.82 -0.71
CA LEU A 254 5.44 -13.14 -0.89
C LEU A 254 3.98 -13.21 -0.42
N ARG A 255 3.51 -12.21 0.32
CA ARG A 255 2.13 -12.13 0.82
C ARG A 255 1.19 -11.34 -0.07
N GLY A 256 1.67 -10.76 -1.15
CA GLY A 256 0.86 -9.97 -2.07
C GLY A 256 0.78 -10.54 -3.48
N ARG A 257 -0.31 -10.22 -4.15
CA ARG A 257 -0.51 -10.54 -5.59
C ARG A 257 0.08 -9.46 -6.49
N SER A 258 0.16 -8.24 -6.00
CA SER A 258 0.80 -7.11 -6.66
C SER A 258 1.66 -6.33 -5.68
N LEU A 259 2.67 -5.65 -6.19
CA LEU A 259 3.66 -4.91 -5.41
C LEU A 259 3.75 -3.47 -5.89
N MET A 260 3.77 -2.54 -4.93
CA MET A 260 4.12 -1.15 -5.14
C MET A 260 5.33 -0.81 -4.26
N LEU A 261 6.40 -0.36 -4.88
CA LEU A 261 7.60 0.13 -4.19
C LEU A 261 7.57 1.66 -4.17
N VAL A 262 7.69 2.22 -2.97
CA VAL A 262 7.82 3.66 -2.74
C VAL A 262 9.18 3.90 -2.10
N GLY A 263 9.99 4.78 -2.68
CA GLY A 263 11.32 5.07 -2.18
C GLY A 263 12.06 6.05 -3.08
N ASP A 264 13.15 6.57 -2.57
CA ASP A 264 14.02 7.48 -3.28
C ASP A 264 15.39 6.84 -3.50
N PRO A 265 15.80 6.52 -4.73
CA PRO A 265 17.08 5.87 -5.01
C PRO A 265 18.29 6.76 -4.67
N GLN A 266 18.09 8.05 -4.42
CA GLN A 266 19.13 8.98 -4.01
C GLN A 266 19.33 9.02 -2.48
N GLN A 267 18.42 8.40 -1.71
CA GLN A 267 18.57 8.25 -0.27
C GLN A 267 19.55 7.14 0.10
N LEU A 268 19.83 7.04 1.41
CA LEU A 268 20.78 6.07 1.94
C LEU A 268 20.38 4.63 1.59
N SER A 269 21.34 3.86 1.13
CA SER A 269 21.20 2.42 0.93
C SER A 269 21.01 1.70 2.27
N PRO A 270 20.54 0.43 2.27
CA PRO A 270 20.37 -0.35 3.48
C PRO A 270 21.67 -0.38 4.31
N VAL A 271 21.56 -0.09 5.60
CA VAL A 271 22.69 -0.24 6.53
C VAL A 271 22.69 -1.67 7.07
N ILE A 272 23.70 -2.43 6.73
CA ILE A 272 23.82 -3.84 7.12
C ILE A 272 25.12 -4.05 7.86
N LEU A 273 25.03 -4.73 9.00
CA LEU A 273 26.16 -5.02 9.89
C LEU A 273 26.86 -6.35 9.56
N LEU A 274 26.56 -6.98 8.43
CA LEU A 274 27.21 -8.22 8.00
C LEU A 274 28.60 -7.89 7.45
N ASP A 275 29.60 -8.67 7.88
CA ASP A 275 30.97 -8.54 7.34
C ASP A 275 30.97 -8.83 5.82
N PRO A 276 31.66 -7.99 5.00
CA PRO A 276 31.71 -8.19 3.55
C PRO A 276 32.32 -9.53 3.13
N ALA A 277 33.24 -10.07 3.90
CA ALA A 277 33.87 -11.38 3.61
C ALA A 277 32.85 -12.51 3.85
N ASP A 278 32.07 -12.42 4.93
CA ASP A 278 31.00 -13.38 5.24
C ASP A 278 29.90 -13.32 4.19
N ASN A 279 29.49 -12.11 3.77
CA ASN A 279 28.54 -11.92 2.69
C ASN A 279 28.98 -12.60 1.40
N LYS A 280 30.25 -12.37 1.00
CA LYS A 280 30.84 -12.99 -0.19
C LYS A 280 30.91 -14.53 -0.08
N ALA A 281 31.22 -15.06 1.09
CA ALA A 281 31.24 -16.50 1.35
C ALA A 281 29.82 -17.11 1.26
N LEU A 282 28.82 -16.45 1.84
CA LEU A 282 27.40 -16.87 1.77
C LEU A 282 26.87 -16.82 0.34
N ARG A 283 27.15 -15.76 -0.39
CA ARG A 283 26.75 -15.65 -1.81
C ARG A 283 27.32 -16.79 -2.64
N ARG A 284 28.59 -17.11 -2.49
CA ARG A 284 29.23 -18.25 -3.18
C ARG A 284 28.57 -19.58 -2.78
N LYS A 285 28.36 -19.78 -1.49
CA LYS A 285 27.75 -21.02 -0.96
C LYS A 285 26.36 -21.28 -1.53
N TYR A 286 25.56 -20.24 -1.69
CA TYR A 286 24.16 -20.33 -2.13
C TYR A 286 23.95 -19.90 -3.59
N SER A 287 25.04 -19.66 -4.35
CA SER A 287 24.99 -19.26 -5.77
C SER A 287 24.13 -18.00 -6.03
N VAL A 288 24.20 -17.03 -5.11
CA VAL A 288 23.50 -15.75 -5.24
C VAL A 288 24.31 -14.81 -6.13
N THR A 289 23.68 -14.27 -7.18
CA THR A 289 24.30 -13.32 -8.13
C THR A 289 24.51 -11.94 -7.50
N GLU A 290 25.30 -11.08 -8.18
CA GLU A 290 25.65 -9.74 -7.65
C GLU A 290 24.47 -8.80 -7.57
N GLU A 291 23.49 -8.94 -8.44
CA GLU A 291 22.27 -8.16 -8.44
C GLU A 291 21.43 -8.34 -7.17
N TYR A 292 21.57 -9.49 -6.48
CA TYR A 292 20.90 -9.77 -5.21
C TYR A 292 21.85 -9.67 -4.01
N ASP A 293 22.91 -8.87 -4.12
CA ASP A 293 23.83 -8.68 -3.00
C ASP A 293 23.11 -8.05 -1.81
N TYR A 294 23.17 -8.74 -0.67
CA TYR A 294 22.47 -8.36 0.54
C TYR A 294 22.91 -7.01 1.12
N ILE A 295 24.19 -6.65 0.95
CA ILE A 295 24.77 -5.42 1.50
C ILE A 295 24.58 -4.24 0.55
N GLU A 296 24.76 -4.46 -0.75
CA GLU A 296 24.88 -3.36 -1.71
C GLU A 296 23.55 -2.99 -2.36
N ASN A 297 22.61 -3.92 -2.42
CA ASN A 297 21.38 -3.73 -3.16
C ASN A 297 20.13 -3.66 -2.28
N SER A 298 19.37 -2.59 -2.48
CA SER A 298 18.00 -2.50 -1.98
C SER A 298 17.04 -3.20 -2.94
N ILE A 299 15.86 -3.53 -2.45
CA ILE A 299 14.79 -4.07 -3.31
C ILE A 299 14.37 -3.08 -4.40
N TYR A 300 14.62 -1.78 -4.23
CA TYR A 300 14.31 -0.75 -5.21
C TYR A 300 15.27 -0.78 -6.42
N LYS A 301 16.46 -1.39 -6.26
CA LYS A 301 17.48 -1.52 -7.33
C LYS A 301 17.44 -2.89 -8.02
N CYS A 302 16.82 -3.87 -7.43
CA CYS A 302 16.57 -5.19 -8.01
C CYS A 302 15.30 -5.18 -8.83
#